data_c5ac82d9ea8f39d7f9d447dda7d9bcf0
#
_entry.id   c5ac82d9ea8f39d7f9d447dda7d9bcf0
#
_cell.length_a   1.000
_cell.length_b   1.000
_cell.length_c   1.000
_cell.angle_alpha   90.00
_cell.angle_beta   90.00
_cell.angle_gamma   90.00
#
_symmetry.space_group_name_H-M   'P 1'
#
loop_
_entity.id
_entity.type
_entity.pdbx_description
1 polymer ?
#
loop_
_entity_poly.entity_id
_entity_poly.type
_entity_poly.pdbx_seq_one_letter_code
_entity_poly.pdbx_strand_id
1 'polypeptide(L)'
;FLDWGLALQSEDASGLLFETLNGCRVRVKRSDDATLPPAMEAGPTLREVIWGADSQTVLDRLIDKLADQPGYVHADGRVGCTDPNGLAVRVQLTTKRDVDVQCAAMNTWTDKPRRNQPSPIYERATPIEVGHVVFFVKDVAATERFYVDKLGFVPSDHYPGRGAFLRCEPNEAFFGANMT
;
A
#
# COMPACT_ATOMS: atom_id res chain seq x y z
N PHE A 1 -13.40 9.31 2.22
CA PHE A 1 -12.02 9.70 1.90
C PHE A 1 -11.81 11.21 1.96
N LEU A 2 -12.78 12.01 1.51
CA LEU A 2 -12.70 13.47 1.63
C LEU A 2 -12.58 13.91 3.10
N ASP A 3 -13.37 13.32 4.00
CA ASP A 3 -13.32 13.65 5.43
C ASP A 3 -12.00 13.23 6.08
N TRP A 4 -11.31 12.25 5.51
CA TRP A 4 -9.96 11.86 5.92
C TRP A 4 -8.86 12.76 5.36
N GLY A 5 -9.21 13.73 4.51
CA GLY A 5 -8.27 14.71 3.97
C GLY A 5 -7.57 14.32 2.67
N LEU A 6 -7.94 13.22 2.00
CA LEU A 6 -7.42 12.90 0.69
C LEU A 6 -7.97 13.87 -0.36
N ALA A 7 -7.14 14.21 -1.34
CA ALA A 7 -7.55 15.05 -2.46
C ALA A 7 -8.27 14.22 -3.53
N LEU A 8 -9.49 14.62 -3.91
CA LEU A 8 -10.17 14.05 -5.07
C LEU A 8 -9.47 14.56 -6.35
N GLN A 9 -8.92 13.64 -7.12
CA GLN A 9 -8.21 13.93 -8.38
C GLN A 9 -9.12 13.84 -9.59
N SER A 10 -10.00 12.85 -9.62
CA SER A 10 -11.00 12.68 -10.68
C SER A 10 -12.25 11.97 -10.17
N GLU A 11 -13.35 12.30 -10.83
CA GLU A 11 -14.64 11.62 -10.72
C GLU A 11 -15.22 11.46 -12.13
N ASP A 12 -15.44 10.23 -12.55
CA ASP A 12 -15.94 9.91 -13.87
C ASP A 12 -16.70 8.55 -13.87
N ALA A 13 -17.08 8.09 -15.05
CA ALA A 13 -17.78 6.81 -15.19
C ALA A 13 -16.95 5.60 -14.70
N SER A 14 -15.63 5.72 -14.61
CA SER A 14 -14.73 4.68 -14.10
C SER A 14 -14.60 4.68 -12.57
N GLY A 15 -15.14 5.69 -11.88
CA GLY A 15 -15.14 5.82 -10.42
C GLY A 15 -14.48 7.09 -9.91
N LEU A 16 -13.98 7.01 -8.67
CA LEU A 16 -13.34 8.13 -7.97
C LEU A 16 -11.86 7.81 -7.77
N LEU A 17 -11.00 8.79 -7.98
CA LEU A 17 -9.58 8.70 -7.68
C LEU A 17 -9.21 9.72 -6.61
N PHE A 18 -8.70 9.24 -5.48
CA PHE A 18 -8.15 10.06 -4.40
C PHE A 18 -6.64 9.93 -4.33
N GLU A 19 -5.98 10.98 -3.84
CA GLU A 19 -4.53 11.00 -3.71
C GLU A 19 -4.10 11.64 -2.39
N THR A 20 -3.02 11.13 -1.80
CA THR A 20 -2.29 11.75 -0.69
C THR A 20 -1.25 12.74 -1.20
N LEU A 21 -0.64 13.52 -0.30
CA LEU A 21 0.35 14.53 -0.69
C LEU A 21 1.54 13.93 -1.45
N ASN A 22 2.02 12.75 -1.06
CA ASN A 22 3.15 12.10 -1.72
C ASN A 22 2.80 11.27 -2.96
N GLY A 23 1.52 11.29 -3.39
CA GLY A 23 1.09 10.60 -4.60
C GLY A 23 0.60 9.17 -4.41
N CYS A 24 0.42 8.70 -3.17
CA CYS A 24 -0.31 7.45 -2.95
C CYS A 24 -1.77 7.62 -3.35
N ARG A 25 -2.36 6.60 -3.95
CA ARG A 25 -3.69 6.67 -4.58
C ARG A 25 -4.66 5.67 -3.98
N VAL A 26 -5.91 6.09 -3.88
CA VAL A 26 -7.05 5.23 -3.55
C VAL A 26 -8.09 5.39 -4.65
N ARG A 27 -8.33 4.31 -5.38
CA ARG A 27 -9.37 4.27 -6.42
C ARG A 27 -10.61 3.58 -5.89
N VAL A 28 -11.75 4.23 -6.01
CA VAL A 28 -13.06 3.68 -5.62
C VAL A 28 -13.88 3.45 -6.87
N LYS A 29 -14.33 2.22 -7.07
CA LYS A 29 -15.14 1.81 -8.20
C LYS A 29 -16.44 1.16 -7.74
N ARG A 30 -17.40 1.06 -8.64
CA ARG A 30 -18.60 0.27 -8.39
C ARG A 30 -18.21 -1.21 -8.25
N SER A 31 -18.86 -1.93 -7.34
CA SER A 31 -18.56 -3.36 -7.09
C SER A 31 -18.82 -4.28 -8.29
N ASP A 32 -19.66 -3.83 -9.23
CA ASP A 32 -20.01 -4.52 -10.47
C ASP A 32 -19.16 -4.10 -11.68
N ASP A 33 -18.14 -3.26 -11.49
CA ASP A 33 -17.21 -2.87 -12.56
C ASP A 33 -16.42 -4.10 -13.04
N ALA A 34 -16.59 -4.47 -14.30
CA ALA A 34 -15.97 -5.65 -14.90
C ALA A 34 -14.43 -5.58 -15.02
N THR A 35 -13.84 -4.40 -14.80
CA THR A 35 -12.39 -4.22 -14.80
C THR A 35 -11.75 -4.50 -13.45
N LEU A 36 -12.55 -4.70 -12.40
CA LEU A 36 -12.04 -5.06 -11.08
C LEU A 36 -11.61 -6.53 -11.02
N PRO A 37 -10.52 -6.84 -10.32
CA PRO A 37 -10.21 -8.22 -9.96
C PRO A 37 -11.34 -8.87 -9.16
N PRO A 38 -11.41 -10.21 -9.07
CA PRO A 38 -12.37 -10.91 -8.24
C PRO A 38 -12.34 -10.43 -6.78
N ALA A 39 -13.50 -10.37 -6.12
CA ALA A 39 -13.58 -10.03 -4.70
C ALA A 39 -13.13 -11.23 -3.84
N MET A 40 -12.38 -10.98 -2.77
CA MET A 40 -12.04 -12.00 -1.77
C MET A 40 -13.22 -12.36 -0.88
N GLU A 41 -14.15 -11.42 -0.70
CA GLU A 41 -15.30 -11.54 0.19
C GLU A 41 -16.50 -10.79 -0.38
N ALA A 42 -17.68 -11.02 0.20
CA ALA A 42 -18.90 -10.36 -0.22
C ALA A 42 -18.94 -8.89 0.23
N GLY A 43 -19.63 -8.06 -0.55
CA GLY A 43 -19.84 -6.64 -0.26
C GLY A 43 -18.69 -5.72 -0.73
N PRO A 44 -18.69 -4.47 -0.29
CA PRO A 44 -17.62 -3.53 -0.56
C PRO A 44 -16.31 -4.00 0.10
N THR A 45 -15.30 -4.24 -0.70
CA THR A 45 -14.02 -4.78 -0.23
C THR A 45 -12.87 -4.27 -1.07
N LEU A 46 -11.65 -4.39 -0.54
CA LEU A 46 -10.42 -4.19 -1.29
C LEU A 46 -10.32 -5.25 -2.40
N ARG A 47 -10.03 -4.79 -3.61
CA ARG A 47 -9.96 -5.66 -4.80
C ARG A 47 -8.53 -5.87 -5.27
N GLU A 48 -7.69 -4.88 -5.10
CA GLU A 48 -6.31 -4.88 -5.55
C GLU A 48 -5.44 -4.00 -4.67
N VAL A 49 -4.21 -4.43 -4.43
CA VAL A 49 -3.14 -3.59 -3.86
C VAL A 49 -2.01 -3.49 -4.87
N ILE A 50 -1.56 -2.26 -5.13
CA ILE A 50 -0.44 -2.00 -6.02
C ILE A 50 0.70 -1.40 -5.21
N TRP A 51 1.80 -2.12 -5.12
CA TRP A 51 3.02 -1.70 -4.45
C TRP A 51 3.93 -0.93 -5.41
N GLY A 52 4.68 0.03 -4.87
CA GLY A 52 5.69 0.77 -5.63
C GLY A 52 7.07 0.13 -5.48
N ALA A 53 7.71 -0.21 -6.59
CA ALA A 53 9.13 -0.55 -6.64
C ALA A 53 9.95 0.71 -6.96
N ASP A 54 11.16 0.83 -6.42
CA ASP A 54 12.01 1.99 -6.68
C ASP A 54 12.76 1.92 -8.02
N SER A 55 12.93 0.72 -8.56
CA SER A 55 13.74 0.51 -9.75
C SER A 55 13.17 -0.54 -10.70
N GLN A 56 13.52 -0.41 -11.97
CA GLN A 56 13.21 -1.41 -12.99
C GLN A 56 13.82 -2.76 -12.66
N THR A 57 15.00 -2.79 -12.06
CA THR A 57 15.68 -4.03 -11.66
C THR A 57 14.85 -4.85 -10.67
N VAL A 58 14.14 -4.19 -9.74
CA VAL A 58 13.22 -4.87 -8.82
C VAL A 58 12.02 -5.44 -9.57
N LEU A 59 11.43 -4.68 -10.48
CA LEU A 59 10.32 -5.18 -11.30
C LEU A 59 10.73 -6.39 -12.16
N ASP A 60 11.90 -6.34 -12.78
CA ASP A 60 12.40 -7.43 -13.62
C ASP A 60 12.59 -8.73 -12.83
N ARG A 61 13.11 -8.65 -11.59
CA ARG A 61 13.20 -9.82 -10.70
C ARG A 61 11.82 -10.39 -10.33
N LEU A 62 10.82 -9.53 -10.15
CA LEU A 62 9.46 -9.96 -9.80
C LEU A 62 8.75 -10.63 -10.97
N ILE A 63 9.06 -10.27 -12.21
CA ILE A 63 8.53 -10.94 -13.40
C ILE A 63 8.82 -12.44 -13.32
N ASP A 64 10.07 -12.81 -13.07
CA ASP A 64 10.50 -14.21 -12.96
C ASP A 64 9.94 -14.89 -11.71
N LYS A 65 9.96 -14.20 -10.56
CA LYS A 65 9.50 -14.74 -9.28
C LYS A 65 7.99 -15.03 -9.23
N LEU A 66 7.20 -14.28 -9.98
CA LEU A 66 5.75 -14.37 -9.95
C LEU A 66 5.16 -15.16 -11.13
N ALA A 67 5.96 -15.51 -12.15
CA ALA A 67 5.50 -16.11 -13.39
C ALA A 67 4.70 -17.41 -13.20
N ASP A 68 5.00 -18.17 -12.16
CA ASP A 68 4.34 -19.43 -11.80
C ASP A 68 3.12 -19.26 -10.86
N GLN A 69 2.83 -18.02 -10.44
CA GLN A 69 1.79 -17.78 -9.44
C GLN A 69 0.39 -17.67 -10.08
N PRO A 70 -0.67 -18.10 -9.35
CA PRO A 70 -2.04 -17.94 -9.81
C PRO A 70 -2.36 -16.48 -10.17
N GLY A 71 -3.06 -16.26 -11.26
CA GLY A 71 -3.46 -14.92 -11.69
C GLY A 71 -2.30 -14.01 -12.06
N TYR A 72 -1.17 -14.60 -12.52
CA TYR A 72 -0.03 -13.84 -13.02
C TYR A 72 -0.43 -12.84 -14.11
N VAL A 73 0.06 -11.63 -13.99
CA VAL A 73 -0.13 -10.56 -14.98
C VAL A 73 1.19 -9.81 -15.13
N HIS A 74 1.56 -9.56 -16.38
CA HIS A 74 2.63 -8.64 -16.74
C HIS A 74 2.14 -7.77 -17.91
N ALA A 75 1.63 -6.60 -17.59
CA ALA A 75 1.07 -5.66 -18.55
C ALA A 75 1.10 -4.22 -17.99
N ASP A 76 1.10 -3.24 -18.87
CA ASP A 76 0.98 -1.81 -18.54
C ASP A 76 1.97 -1.32 -17.47
N GLY A 77 3.21 -1.84 -17.51
CA GLY A 77 4.27 -1.48 -16.55
C GLY A 77 4.07 -2.07 -15.15
N ARG A 78 3.19 -3.07 -15.02
CA ARG A 78 2.89 -3.77 -13.78
C ARG A 78 3.18 -5.25 -13.91
N VAL A 79 3.66 -5.83 -12.83
CA VAL A 79 3.75 -7.28 -12.65
C VAL A 79 3.01 -7.66 -11.38
N GLY A 80 2.37 -8.82 -11.36
CA GLY A 80 1.69 -9.27 -10.17
C GLY A 80 0.97 -10.60 -10.34
N CYS A 81 0.26 -10.99 -9.30
CA CYS A 81 -0.45 -12.27 -9.23
C CYS A 81 -1.60 -12.17 -8.23
N THR A 82 -2.20 -13.31 -7.88
CA THR A 82 -3.17 -13.43 -6.81
C THR A 82 -2.49 -14.03 -5.58
N ASP A 83 -2.66 -13.39 -4.42
CA ASP A 83 -2.11 -13.89 -3.15
C ASP A 83 -2.86 -15.16 -2.66
N PRO A 84 -2.38 -15.83 -1.60
CA PRO A 84 -3.04 -17.03 -1.05
C PRO A 84 -4.49 -16.82 -0.57
N ASN A 85 -4.92 -15.58 -0.38
CA ASN A 85 -6.28 -15.24 0.07
C ASN A 85 -7.21 -14.88 -1.09
N GLY A 86 -6.70 -14.80 -2.32
CA GLY A 86 -7.46 -14.38 -3.50
C GLY A 86 -7.37 -12.89 -3.81
N LEU A 87 -6.55 -12.11 -3.09
CA LEU A 87 -6.34 -10.70 -3.38
C LEU A 87 -5.41 -10.52 -4.59
N ALA A 88 -5.81 -9.66 -5.50
CA ALA A 88 -4.92 -9.22 -6.57
C ALA A 88 -3.81 -8.31 -6.00
N VAL A 89 -2.57 -8.72 -6.20
CA VAL A 89 -1.38 -7.97 -5.77
C VAL A 89 -0.56 -7.63 -7.01
N ARG A 90 -0.21 -6.35 -7.15
CA ARG A 90 0.58 -5.84 -8.25
C ARG A 90 1.77 -5.03 -7.75
N VAL A 91 2.77 -4.91 -8.58
CA VAL A 91 3.94 -4.05 -8.36
C VAL A 91 4.18 -3.24 -9.62
N GLN A 92 4.48 -1.97 -9.46
CA GLN A 92 4.86 -1.03 -10.54
C GLN A 92 6.00 -0.15 -10.06
N LEU A 93 6.60 0.65 -10.94
CA LEU A 93 7.51 1.70 -10.47
C LEU A 93 6.75 2.68 -9.57
N THR A 94 7.40 3.09 -8.49
CA THR A 94 6.79 4.02 -7.54
C THR A 94 6.42 5.34 -8.21
N THR A 95 5.27 5.86 -7.85
CA THR A 95 4.81 7.20 -8.23
C THR A 95 4.93 8.19 -7.07
N LYS A 96 5.55 7.78 -5.97
CA LYS A 96 5.77 8.66 -4.83
C LYS A 96 6.66 9.83 -5.21
N ARG A 97 6.36 10.96 -4.61
CA ARG A 97 7.10 12.21 -4.72
C ARG A 97 7.44 12.74 -3.34
N ASP A 98 8.51 13.50 -3.25
CA ASP A 98 8.87 14.22 -2.04
C ASP A 98 7.78 15.23 -1.67
N VAL A 99 7.56 15.38 -0.38
CA VAL A 99 6.57 16.31 0.16
C VAL A 99 7.27 17.27 1.13
N ASP A 100 7.27 18.55 0.79
CA ASP A 100 7.72 19.61 1.69
C ASP A 100 6.53 20.08 2.54
N VAL A 101 6.45 19.54 3.76
CA VAL A 101 5.47 19.96 4.76
C VAL A 101 6.16 20.57 5.95
N GLN A 102 5.75 21.75 6.34
CA GLN A 102 6.20 22.38 7.57
C GLN A 102 5.56 21.67 8.76
N CYS A 103 6.35 20.89 9.46
CA CYS A 103 5.90 20.19 10.67
C CYS A 103 6.29 21.00 11.91
N ALA A 104 5.43 20.99 12.93
CA ALA A 104 5.82 21.48 14.24
C ALA A 104 7.00 20.66 14.77
N ALA A 105 7.92 21.32 15.48
CA ALA A 105 9.05 20.64 16.11
C ALA A 105 8.55 19.49 16.99
N MET A 106 9.17 18.33 16.87
CA MET A 106 8.85 17.14 17.66
C MET A 106 9.98 16.82 18.64
N ASN A 107 9.62 16.27 19.81
CA ASN A 107 10.64 15.78 20.73
C ASN A 107 11.28 14.53 20.16
N THR A 108 12.59 14.53 20.11
CA THR A 108 13.42 13.35 19.82
C THR A 108 14.09 12.87 21.11
N TRP A 109 14.80 11.76 21.04
CA TRP A 109 15.55 11.27 22.19
C TRP A 109 16.62 12.27 22.69
N THR A 110 17.28 12.93 21.79
CA THR A 110 18.39 13.87 22.07
C THR A 110 17.97 15.33 22.14
N ASP A 111 16.87 15.70 21.51
CA ASP A 111 16.36 17.07 21.47
C ASP A 111 14.88 17.12 21.84
N LYS A 112 14.54 18.01 22.77
CA LYS A 112 13.18 18.13 23.32
C LYS A 112 12.67 19.57 23.24
N PRO A 113 12.47 20.10 22.02
CA PRO A 113 12.06 21.49 21.81
C PRO A 113 10.66 21.78 22.36
N ARG A 114 9.83 20.74 22.60
CA ARG A 114 8.44 20.87 23.04
C ARG A 114 8.26 20.35 24.47
N ARG A 115 8.85 21.02 25.45
CA ARG A 115 8.61 20.72 26.87
C ARG A 115 7.34 21.42 27.35
N ASN A 116 6.42 20.67 27.95
CA ASN A 116 5.15 21.19 28.53
C ASN A 116 4.29 21.99 27.53
N GLN A 117 4.40 21.67 26.24
CA GLN A 117 3.60 22.28 25.19
C GLN A 117 2.61 21.26 24.67
N PRO A 118 1.32 21.64 24.51
CA PRO A 118 0.33 20.77 23.87
C PRO A 118 0.70 20.55 22.40
N SER A 119 0.17 19.50 21.80
CA SER A 119 0.27 19.32 20.36
C SER A 119 -0.47 20.45 19.64
N PRO A 120 0.02 20.88 18.47
CA PRO A 120 -0.72 21.82 17.64
C PRO A 120 -2.10 21.27 17.31
N ILE A 121 -3.08 22.17 17.25
CA ILE A 121 -4.43 21.85 16.81
C ILE A 121 -4.52 22.26 15.34
N TYR A 122 -4.93 21.31 14.51
CA TYR A 122 -5.14 21.53 13.08
C TYR A 122 -6.64 21.45 12.78
N GLU A 123 -7.14 22.34 11.93
CA GLU A 123 -8.54 22.31 11.49
C GLU A 123 -8.84 21.03 10.69
N ARG A 124 -7.84 20.53 9.97
CA ARG A 124 -7.96 19.35 9.15
C ARG A 124 -6.62 18.59 9.07
N ALA A 125 -6.71 17.28 9.18
CA ALA A 125 -5.57 16.41 8.84
C ALA A 125 -5.45 16.28 7.32
N THR A 126 -4.21 16.32 6.82
CA THR A 126 -3.91 16.04 5.41
C THR A 126 -2.94 14.87 5.35
N PRO A 127 -3.38 13.68 4.91
CA PRO A 127 -2.53 12.52 4.85
C PRO A 127 -1.36 12.70 3.89
N ILE A 128 -0.16 12.37 4.36
CA ILE A 128 1.05 12.41 3.53
C ILE A 128 1.10 11.17 2.65
N GLU A 129 0.79 10.00 3.20
CA GLU A 129 0.88 8.72 2.50
C GLU A 129 -0.15 7.71 2.97
N VAL A 130 -0.29 6.61 2.23
CA VAL A 130 -0.92 5.38 2.68
C VAL A 130 0.17 4.52 3.32
N GLY A 131 0.22 4.49 4.66
CA GLY A 131 1.30 3.85 5.41
C GLY A 131 1.13 2.35 5.62
N HIS A 132 -0.11 1.86 5.68
CA HIS A 132 -0.39 0.46 6.00
C HIS A 132 -1.58 -0.07 5.21
N VAL A 133 -1.51 -1.37 4.88
CA VAL A 133 -2.65 -2.16 4.41
C VAL A 133 -2.81 -3.33 5.38
N VAL A 134 -3.97 -3.47 5.97
CA VAL A 134 -4.25 -4.50 6.99
C VAL A 134 -5.26 -5.50 6.42
N PHE A 135 -4.95 -6.79 6.54
CA PHE A 135 -5.80 -7.88 6.07
C PHE A 135 -6.21 -8.80 7.21
N PHE A 136 -7.44 -9.28 7.19
CA PHE A 136 -7.85 -10.46 7.91
C PHE A 136 -7.70 -11.67 6.98
N VAL A 137 -6.83 -12.59 7.35
CA VAL A 137 -6.47 -13.75 6.50
C VAL A 137 -6.76 -15.06 7.20
N LYS A 138 -7.05 -16.12 6.43
CA LYS A 138 -7.35 -17.43 6.99
C LYS A 138 -6.10 -18.15 7.53
N ASP A 139 -4.97 -17.97 6.85
CA ASP A 139 -3.69 -18.57 7.21
C ASP A 139 -2.59 -17.50 7.17
N VAL A 140 -2.26 -17.01 8.37
CA VAL A 140 -1.22 -15.97 8.54
C VAL A 140 0.13 -16.45 8.04
N ALA A 141 0.50 -17.71 8.37
CA ALA A 141 1.81 -18.24 8.02
C ALA A 141 1.98 -18.45 6.50
N ALA A 142 0.95 -18.91 5.80
CA ALA A 142 0.98 -19.05 4.35
C ALA A 142 1.03 -17.66 3.67
N THR A 143 0.26 -16.70 4.19
CA THR A 143 0.26 -15.33 3.69
C THR A 143 1.63 -14.68 3.91
N GLU A 144 2.19 -14.75 5.10
CA GLU A 144 3.52 -14.23 5.41
C GLU A 144 4.57 -14.80 4.47
N ARG A 145 4.63 -16.14 4.32
CA ARG A 145 5.58 -16.79 3.39
C ARG A 145 5.46 -16.26 1.97
N PHE A 146 4.24 -16.07 1.47
CA PHE A 146 4.03 -15.52 0.13
C PHE A 146 4.63 -14.13 0.00
N TYR A 147 4.32 -13.21 0.92
CA TYR A 147 4.82 -11.84 0.86
C TYR A 147 6.35 -11.78 1.03
N VAL A 148 6.92 -12.63 1.89
CA VAL A 148 8.38 -12.71 2.09
C VAL A 148 9.08 -13.33 0.87
N ASP A 149 8.66 -14.53 0.48
CA ASP A 149 9.39 -15.33 -0.52
C ASP A 149 9.18 -14.80 -1.94
N LYS A 150 7.95 -14.36 -2.25
CA LYS A 150 7.61 -13.93 -3.61
C LYS A 150 7.80 -12.43 -3.83
N LEU A 151 7.43 -11.62 -2.86
CA LEU A 151 7.50 -10.16 -3.00
C LEU A 151 8.71 -9.53 -2.30
N GLY A 152 9.42 -10.25 -1.44
CA GLY A 152 10.62 -9.74 -0.76
C GLY A 152 10.34 -8.87 0.45
N PHE A 153 9.17 -9.00 1.06
CA PHE A 153 8.87 -8.30 2.31
C PHE A 153 9.69 -8.86 3.48
N VAL A 154 9.92 -8.06 4.49
CA VAL A 154 10.67 -8.42 5.68
C VAL A 154 9.76 -8.42 6.90
N PRO A 155 9.67 -9.51 7.67
CA PRO A 155 8.95 -9.52 8.93
C PRO A 155 9.58 -8.52 9.91
N SER A 156 8.75 -7.68 10.53
CA SER A 156 9.18 -6.71 11.54
C SER A 156 8.79 -7.15 12.94
N ASP A 157 7.61 -7.74 13.08
CA ASP A 157 7.09 -8.18 14.36
C ASP A 157 5.97 -9.23 14.17
N HIS A 158 5.68 -9.99 15.23
CA HIS A 158 4.64 -11.01 15.23
C HIS A 158 3.78 -10.94 16.50
N TYR A 159 2.49 -11.13 16.32
CA TYR A 159 1.61 -11.60 17.39
C TYR A 159 1.45 -13.10 17.26
N PRO A 160 2.08 -13.91 18.14
CA PRO A 160 2.09 -15.36 18.00
C PRO A 160 0.69 -15.96 17.80
N GLY A 161 0.49 -16.65 16.68
CA GLY A 161 -0.78 -17.26 16.30
C GLY A 161 -1.90 -16.30 15.88
N ARG A 162 -1.62 -14.99 15.73
CA ARG A 162 -2.65 -13.98 15.42
C ARG A 162 -2.32 -13.08 14.25
N GLY A 163 -1.06 -12.74 14.03
CA GLY A 163 -0.69 -11.82 12.96
C GLY A 163 0.80 -11.62 12.81
N ALA A 164 1.18 -11.06 11.68
CA ALA A 164 2.54 -10.65 11.36
C ALA A 164 2.53 -9.21 10.83
N PHE A 165 3.57 -8.46 11.17
CA PHE A 165 3.85 -7.16 10.59
C PHE A 165 4.97 -7.32 9.57
N LEU A 166 4.68 -6.97 8.34
CA LEU A 166 5.64 -7.02 7.25
C LEU A 166 5.95 -5.60 6.80
N ARG A 167 7.20 -5.35 6.47
CA ARG A 167 7.65 -4.09 5.86
C ARG A 167 8.31 -4.35 4.54
N CYS A 168 8.31 -3.35 3.68
CA CYS A 168 9.12 -3.37 2.48
C CYS A 168 10.60 -3.30 2.84
N GLU A 169 11.45 -3.98 2.09
CA GLU A 169 12.91 -3.98 2.31
C GLU A 169 13.48 -2.57 2.14
N PRO A 170 14.15 -1.98 3.14
CA PRO A 170 14.67 -0.62 3.03
C PRO A 170 15.84 -0.48 2.05
N ASN A 171 16.50 -1.58 1.71
CA ASN A 171 17.67 -1.57 0.82
C ASN A 171 17.39 -2.11 -0.58
N GLU A 172 16.21 -2.67 -0.83
CA GLU A 172 15.79 -3.20 -2.12
C GLU A 172 14.40 -2.66 -2.53
N ALA A 173 14.11 -1.45 -2.08
CA ALA A 173 13.27 -0.55 -2.81
C ALA A 173 11.79 -0.86 -3.00
N PHE A 174 11.12 -1.28 -1.98
CA PHE A 174 9.68 -1.14 -1.92
C PHE A 174 9.31 0.06 -1.05
N PHE A 175 8.91 1.17 -1.61
CA PHE A 175 8.39 2.30 -0.85
C PHE A 175 6.88 2.41 -1.03
N GLY A 176 6.16 1.95 -0.01
CA GLY A 176 4.75 2.26 0.21
C GLY A 176 3.74 1.64 -0.74
N ALA A 177 2.57 1.35 -0.19
CA ALA A 177 1.43 0.88 -0.96
C ALA A 177 0.79 2.02 -1.75
N ASN A 178 0.63 1.84 -3.06
CA ASN A 178 -0.40 2.54 -3.80
C ASN A 178 -1.63 1.64 -3.82
N MET A 179 -2.72 2.05 -3.16
CA MET A 179 -4.00 1.38 -3.31
C MET A 179 -4.73 1.99 -4.51
N THR A 180 -4.97 1.21 -5.52
CA THR A 180 -5.86 1.59 -6.63
C THR A 180 -7.11 0.76 -6.62
#